data_ce7f6afe85ad8fa70c0a5e79c0abb46a
#
_entry.id   ce7f6afe85ad8fa70c0a5e79c0abb46a
#
_cell.length_a   1.000
_cell.length_b   1.000
_cell.length_c   1.000
_cell.angle_alpha   90.00
_cell.angle_beta   90.00
_cell.angle_gamma   90.00
#
_symmetry.space_group_name_H-M   'P 1'
#
loop_
_entity.id
_entity.type
_entity.pdbx_description
1 polymer ?
#
loop_
_entity_poly.entity_id
_entity_poly.type
_entity_poly.pdbx_seq_one_letter_code
_entity_poly.pdbx_strand_id
1 'polypeptide(L)'
;LHSTSRRQRQMCIRDRFKAAMNGQKEVDTEIVDASDEAVLKDRIGDAFYDKLQEDIELLDGASAEFDMDLVSKGQLSPVFFGSALTNFGVETFLQHFLQMTTSPLPRVSDKGEIDPFSEDFSAFVFKIQANMNKAHRDRIAFMRICSGQFKAGMEVFHVQGNKQLKLSQPQQLMAQERKIVEEAYAGDIIGVFDPGIFSIGDTVCA
;
A
#
# COMPACT_ATOMS: atom_id res chain seq x y z
N LEU A 1 5.29 10.86 -17.09
CA LEU A 1 6.52 11.33 -16.59
C LEU A 1 6.20 12.51 -15.68
N HIS A 2 6.25 12.44 -14.32
CA HIS A 2 6.66 13.72 -13.80
C HIS A 2 5.84 14.42 -12.74
N SER A 3 5.52 13.73 -11.69
CA SER A 3 5.36 14.46 -10.43
C SER A 3 6.31 13.85 -9.43
N THR A 4 7.57 14.21 -9.55
CA THR A 4 8.56 13.79 -8.56
C THR A 4 8.62 14.82 -7.45
N SER A 5 8.42 14.40 -6.21
CA SER A 5 8.65 15.27 -5.06
C SER A 5 10.13 15.69 -5.00
N ARG A 6 10.42 16.87 -4.44
CA ARG A 6 11.79 17.40 -4.29
C ARG A 6 12.74 16.40 -3.60
N ARG A 7 12.23 15.65 -2.62
CA ARG A 7 12.98 14.62 -1.91
C ARG A 7 13.37 13.45 -2.82
N GLN A 8 12.51 13.06 -3.71
CA GLN A 8 12.75 11.98 -4.65
C GLN A 8 13.70 12.40 -5.78
N ARG A 9 13.61 13.63 -6.25
CA ARG A 9 14.61 14.19 -7.16
C ARG A 9 16.02 14.12 -6.58
N GLN A 10 16.17 14.49 -5.32
CA GLN A 10 17.43 14.34 -4.59
C GLN A 10 17.86 12.87 -4.47
N MET A 11 16.93 11.94 -4.31
CA MET A 11 17.22 10.50 -4.22
C MET A 11 17.63 9.89 -5.56
N CYS A 12 16.94 10.20 -6.65
CA CYS A 12 17.31 9.70 -7.99
C CYS A 12 18.69 10.16 -8.44
N ILE A 13 19.16 11.30 -7.95
CA ILE A 13 20.48 11.85 -8.22
C ILE A 13 21.53 11.30 -7.25
N ARG A 14 21.11 10.95 -6.04
CA ARG A 14 22.01 10.48 -4.98
C ARG A 14 22.33 9.00 -5.06
N ASP A 15 21.39 8.19 -5.59
CA ASP A 15 21.53 6.75 -5.58
C ASP A 15 22.21 6.25 -6.87
N ARG A 16 23.48 5.86 -6.77
CA ARG A 16 24.17 5.14 -7.81
C ARG A 16 24.18 3.66 -7.46
N PHE A 17 23.55 2.86 -8.31
CA PHE A 17 23.59 1.42 -8.20
C PHE A 17 24.64 0.84 -9.13
N LYS A 18 25.60 0.12 -8.61
CA LYS A 18 26.40 -0.77 -9.43
C LYS A 18 25.49 -1.88 -9.93
N ALA A 19 25.52 -2.15 -11.23
CA ALA A 19 24.72 -3.23 -11.80
C ALA A 19 24.96 -4.52 -11.01
N ALA A 20 23.93 -4.98 -10.32
CA ALA A 20 23.97 -6.29 -9.66
C ALA A 20 24.04 -7.36 -10.73
N MET A 21 25.02 -8.24 -10.67
CA MET A 21 25.01 -9.47 -11.47
C MET A 21 23.81 -10.31 -11.02
N ASN A 22 23.19 -11.01 -11.94
CA ASN A 22 22.05 -11.89 -11.66
C ASN A 22 22.32 -12.77 -10.43
N GLY A 23 21.49 -12.59 -9.38
CA GLY A 23 21.54 -13.37 -8.15
C GLY A 23 22.20 -12.71 -6.93
N GLN A 24 22.74 -11.50 -7.04
CA GLN A 24 23.24 -10.75 -5.87
C GLN A 24 22.05 -10.14 -5.11
N LYS A 25 22.00 -10.38 -3.80
CA LYS A 25 20.97 -9.86 -2.89
C LYS A 25 21.25 -8.43 -2.41
N GLU A 26 22.50 -7.98 -2.47
CA GLU A 26 22.94 -6.67 -2.02
C GLU A 26 23.45 -5.85 -3.20
N VAL A 27 22.98 -4.62 -3.28
CA VAL A 27 23.39 -3.63 -4.26
C VAL A 27 24.17 -2.56 -3.51
N ASP A 28 25.45 -2.39 -3.84
CA ASP A 28 26.23 -1.28 -3.32
C ASP A 28 25.60 0.04 -3.72
N THR A 29 25.08 0.77 -2.75
CA THR A 29 24.45 2.08 -2.95
C THR A 29 25.41 3.17 -2.49
N GLU A 30 25.73 4.09 -3.36
CA GLU A 30 26.51 5.28 -3.03
C GLU A 30 25.61 6.51 -3.14
N ILE A 31 25.54 7.28 -2.06
CA ILE A 31 24.77 8.52 -2.02
C ILE A 31 25.71 9.66 -2.40
N VAL A 32 25.39 10.39 -3.48
CA VAL A 32 26.12 11.55 -3.94
C VAL A 32 25.25 12.78 -3.79
N ASP A 33 25.81 13.88 -3.27
CA ASP A 33 25.08 15.14 -3.20
C ASP A 33 24.84 15.71 -4.59
N ALA A 34 23.60 16.10 -4.86
CA ALA A 34 23.19 16.66 -6.15
C ALA A 34 23.88 18.01 -6.47
N SER A 35 24.38 18.70 -5.45
CA SER A 35 25.14 19.95 -5.59
C SER A 35 26.62 19.74 -5.88
N ASP A 36 27.15 18.53 -5.79
CA ASP A 36 28.56 18.24 -6.06
C ASP A 36 28.80 18.05 -7.56
N GLU A 37 28.95 19.16 -8.26
CA GLU A 37 29.17 19.23 -9.71
C GLU A 37 30.35 18.37 -10.16
N ALA A 38 31.48 18.44 -9.44
CA ALA A 38 32.72 17.75 -9.85
C ALA A 38 32.52 16.22 -9.80
N VAL A 39 31.93 15.71 -8.75
CA VAL A 39 31.67 14.28 -8.59
C VAL A 39 30.60 13.81 -9.60
N LEU A 40 29.57 14.61 -9.83
CA LEU A 40 28.53 14.25 -10.80
C LEU A 40 29.08 14.23 -12.23
N LYS A 41 29.82 15.25 -12.65
CA LYS A 41 30.44 15.31 -14.00
C LYS A 41 31.39 14.15 -14.25
N ASP A 42 32.21 13.81 -13.24
CA ASP A 42 33.13 12.66 -13.35
C ASP A 42 32.35 11.33 -13.58
N ARG A 43 31.14 11.21 -13.00
CA ARG A 43 30.38 9.97 -13.03
C ARG A 43 29.45 9.83 -14.21
N ILE A 44 28.79 10.89 -14.64
CA ILE A 44 27.77 10.86 -15.70
C ILE A 44 28.19 11.61 -16.97
N GLY A 45 29.28 12.38 -16.91
CA GLY A 45 29.76 13.23 -18.00
C GLY A 45 29.03 14.56 -18.09
N ASP A 46 29.66 15.56 -18.73
CA ASP A 46 29.15 16.93 -18.80
C ASP A 46 27.76 17.02 -19.44
N ALA A 47 27.55 16.35 -20.57
CA ALA A 47 26.28 16.41 -21.29
C ALA A 47 25.08 15.89 -20.50
N PHE A 48 25.26 14.83 -19.72
CA PHE A 48 24.20 14.31 -18.85
C PHE A 48 24.04 15.17 -17.59
N TYR A 49 25.10 15.77 -17.10
CA TYR A 49 25.03 16.72 -16.00
C TYR A 49 24.23 17.96 -16.36
N ASP A 50 24.52 18.58 -17.51
CA ASP A 50 23.80 19.76 -17.99
C ASP A 50 22.31 19.46 -18.16
N LYS A 51 21.98 18.34 -18.79
CA LYS A 51 20.59 17.91 -18.91
C LYS A 51 19.93 17.65 -17.56
N LEU A 52 20.64 17.07 -16.61
CA LEU A 52 20.15 16.85 -15.27
C LEU A 52 19.80 18.15 -14.56
N GLN A 53 20.64 19.18 -14.69
CA GLN A 53 20.40 20.50 -14.10
C GLN A 53 19.18 21.18 -14.75
N GLU A 54 19.04 21.12 -16.06
CA GLU A 54 17.84 21.63 -16.78
C GLU A 54 16.57 20.93 -16.31
N ASP A 55 16.61 19.61 -16.18
CA ASP A 55 15.46 18.81 -15.70
C ASP A 55 15.10 19.14 -14.23
N ILE A 56 16.09 19.38 -13.37
CA ILE A 56 15.89 19.79 -11.98
C ILE A 56 15.24 21.17 -11.92
N GLU A 57 15.75 22.14 -12.69
CA GLU A 57 15.24 23.50 -12.72
C GLU A 57 13.79 23.54 -13.20
N LEU A 58 13.48 22.77 -14.27
CA LEU A 58 12.13 22.62 -14.78
C LEU A 58 11.18 22.02 -13.74
N LEU A 59 11.63 20.99 -13.01
CA LEU A 59 10.84 20.34 -12.00
C LEU A 59 10.63 21.24 -10.77
N ASP A 60 11.62 22.04 -10.38
CA ASP A 60 11.50 22.99 -9.26
C ASP A 60 10.49 24.09 -9.55
N GLY A 61 10.37 24.50 -10.84
CA GLY A 61 9.35 25.45 -11.27
C GLY A 61 7.94 24.88 -11.45
N ALA A 62 7.81 23.60 -11.75
CA ALA A 62 6.54 23.00 -12.21
C ALA A 62 5.91 21.98 -11.23
N SER A 63 6.61 21.52 -10.21
CA SER A 63 6.08 20.51 -9.30
C SER A 63 5.90 21.01 -7.88
N ALA A 64 4.94 20.41 -7.17
CA ALA A 64 4.72 20.67 -5.76
C ALA A 64 5.92 20.26 -4.91
N GLU A 65 6.16 20.98 -3.82
CA GLU A 65 7.11 20.55 -2.80
C GLU A 65 6.63 19.26 -2.12
N PHE A 66 7.59 18.47 -1.64
CA PHE A 66 7.26 17.25 -0.93
C PHE A 66 6.68 17.59 0.45
N ASP A 67 5.48 17.09 0.70
CA ASP A 67 4.75 17.27 1.94
C ASP A 67 4.14 15.92 2.36
N MET A 68 4.53 15.43 3.55
CA MET A 68 4.04 14.16 4.09
C MET A 68 2.55 14.19 4.40
N ASP A 69 2.01 15.33 4.83
CA ASP A 69 0.59 15.46 5.10
C ASP A 69 -0.24 15.37 3.83
N LEU A 70 0.26 15.95 2.74
CA LEU A 70 -0.39 15.82 1.43
C LEU A 70 -0.29 14.39 0.89
N VAL A 71 0.82 13.69 1.13
CA VAL A 71 0.97 12.27 0.77
C VAL A 71 -0.02 11.42 1.56
N SER A 72 -0.13 11.62 2.87
CA SER A 72 -1.05 10.86 3.73
C SER A 72 -2.52 11.06 3.36
N LYS A 73 -2.88 12.26 2.89
CA LYS A 73 -4.23 12.60 2.39
C LYS A 73 -4.49 12.16 0.96
N GLY A 74 -3.50 11.56 0.29
CA GLY A 74 -3.61 11.17 -1.12
C GLY A 74 -3.66 12.35 -2.11
N GLN A 75 -3.26 13.53 -1.70
CA GLN A 75 -3.22 14.75 -2.53
C GLN A 75 -1.87 14.93 -3.23
N LEU A 76 -0.85 14.23 -2.77
CA LEU A 76 0.48 14.17 -3.39
C LEU A 76 0.91 12.72 -3.52
N SER A 77 1.39 12.36 -4.72
CA SER A 77 1.89 11.00 -5.00
C SER A 77 3.41 11.01 -5.14
N PRO A 78 4.14 10.35 -4.24
CA PRO A 78 5.58 10.16 -4.39
C PRO A 78 5.85 9.17 -5.53
N VAL A 79 6.89 9.43 -6.32
CA VAL A 79 7.30 8.59 -7.44
C VAL A 79 8.69 8.02 -7.17
N PHE A 80 8.87 6.72 -7.33
CA PHE A 80 10.14 6.04 -7.16
C PHE A 80 10.55 5.33 -8.45
N PHE A 81 11.84 5.34 -8.74
CA PHE A 81 12.39 4.60 -9.85
C PHE A 81 13.03 3.32 -9.32
N GLY A 82 12.71 2.21 -9.95
CA GLY A 82 13.24 0.93 -9.54
C GLY A 82 13.12 -0.13 -10.62
N SER A 83 13.87 -1.21 -10.45
CA SER A 83 13.83 -2.38 -11.31
C SER A 83 13.79 -3.64 -10.46
N ALA A 84 12.68 -4.38 -10.50
CA ALA A 84 12.57 -5.66 -9.81
C ALA A 84 13.53 -6.72 -10.37
N LEU A 85 13.93 -6.60 -11.65
CA LEU A 85 14.84 -7.54 -12.29
C LEU A 85 16.27 -7.45 -11.72
N THR A 86 16.72 -6.23 -11.41
CA THR A 86 18.07 -5.95 -10.92
C THR A 86 18.10 -5.57 -9.45
N ASN A 87 16.96 -5.57 -8.75
CA ASN A 87 16.76 -5.03 -7.40
C ASN A 87 17.16 -3.54 -7.23
N PHE A 88 17.30 -2.82 -8.36
CA PHE A 88 17.59 -1.40 -8.33
C PHE A 88 16.49 -0.61 -7.65
N GLY A 89 16.83 0.22 -6.65
CA GLY A 89 15.90 1.13 -5.98
C GLY A 89 14.85 0.47 -5.07
N VAL A 90 14.83 -0.86 -4.97
CA VAL A 90 13.81 -1.58 -4.19
C VAL A 90 13.97 -1.32 -2.70
N GLU A 91 15.18 -1.40 -2.17
CA GLU A 91 15.45 -1.13 -0.76
C GLU A 91 15.13 0.32 -0.38
N THR A 92 15.61 1.26 -1.18
CA THR A 92 15.33 2.69 -1.01
C THR A 92 13.82 2.97 -1.02
N PHE A 93 13.10 2.36 -1.96
CA PHE A 93 11.64 2.46 -2.00
C PHE A 93 11.01 1.94 -0.71
N LEU A 94 11.38 0.74 -0.26
CA LEU A 94 10.81 0.13 0.95
C LEU A 94 11.08 0.95 2.21
N GLN A 95 12.29 1.48 2.37
CA GLN A 95 12.64 2.35 3.50
C GLN A 95 11.76 3.60 3.56
N HIS A 96 11.53 4.24 2.41
CA HIS A 96 10.67 5.43 2.34
C HIS A 96 9.18 5.07 2.44
N PHE A 97 8.79 3.93 1.85
CA PHE A 97 7.42 3.42 1.98
C PHE A 97 7.04 3.23 3.45
N LEU A 98 7.90 2.62 4.27
CA LEU A 98 7.67 2.47 5.70
C LEU A 98 7.51 3.80 6.45
N GLN A 99 8.21 4.86 6.01
CA GLN A 99 8.07 6.20 6.59
C GLN A 99 6.78 6.92 6.15
N MET A 100 6.28 6.59 4.98
CA MET A 100 5.10 7.24 4.38
C MET A 100 3.79 6.51 4.68
N THR A 101 3.85 5.24 5.10
CA THR A 101 2.65 4.50 5.49
C THR A 101 2.11 4.98 6.82
N THR A 102 0.80 5.13 6.87
CA THR A 102 0.07 5.52 8.09
C THR A 102 -0.68 4.31 8.64
N SER A 103 -1.07 4.40 9.90
CA SER A 103 -2.10 3.52 10.47
C SER A 103 -3.40 3.63 9.68
N PRO A 104 -4.32 2.66 9.78
CA PRO A 104 -5.62 2.77 9.15
C PRO A 104 -6.30 4.10 9.49
N LEU A 105 -6.79 4.78 8.46
CA LEU A 105 -7.49 6.06 8.63
C LEU A 105 -8.96 5.80 8.99
N PRO A 106 -9.60 6.72 9.75
CA PRO A 106 -11.02 6.68 10.04
C PRO A 106 -11.88 6.56 8.78
N ARG A 107 -13.03 5.90 8.92
CA ARG A 107 -13.99 5.72 7.84
C ARG A 107 -15.27 6.47 8.15
N VAL A 108 -15.81 7.13 7.12
CA VAL A 108 -17.10 7.83 7.26
C VAL A 108 -18.23 6.85 7.03
N SER A 109 -19.19 6.85 7.95
CA SER A 109 -20.46 6.13 7.85
C SER A 109 -21.64 7.09 7.92
N ASP A 110 -22.85 6.60 7.72
CA ASP A 110 -24.11 7.34 7.91
C ASP A 110 -24.35 7.78 9.36
N LYS A 111 -23.68 7.13 10.31
CA LYS A 111 -23.75 7.46 11.76
C LYS A 111 -22.58 8.33 12.25
N GLY A 112 -21.66 8.71 11.36
CA GLY A 112 -20.50 9.50 11.70
C GLY A 112 -19.19 8.80 11.34
N GLU A 113 -18.11 9.28 11.89
CA GLU A 113 -16.76 8.77 11.68
C GLU A 113 -16.49 7.54 12.56
N ILE A 114 -15.96 6.50 11.97
CA ILE A 114 -15.57 5.26 12.65
C ILE A 114 -14.06 5.33 12.91
N ASP A 115 -13.70 5.41 14.19
CA ASP A 115 -12.31 5.37 14.63
C ASP A 115 -11.77 3.93 14.52
N PRO A 116 -10.67 3.68 13.78
CA PRO A 116 -10.07 2.36 13.67
C PRO A 116 -9.56 1.80 15.00
N PHE A 117 -9.32 2.64 15.98
CA PHE A 117 -8.88 2.24 17.33
C PHE A 117 -10.05 1.99 18.31
N SER A 118 -11.29 2.14 17.86
CA SER A 118 -12.47 1.74 18.66
C SER A 118 -12.44 0.25 18.96
N GLU A 119 -12.95 -0.14 20.14
CA GLU A 119 -13.10 -1.55 20.51
C GLU A 119 -14.25 -2.24 19.77
N ASP A 120 -15.23 -1.48 19.31
CA ASP A 120 -16.39 -1.98 18.59
C ASP A 120 -15.97 -2.50 17.20
N PHE A 121 -16.29 -3.75 16.94
CA PHE A 121 -15.97 -4.35 15.63
C PHE A 121 -16.88 -3.81 14.54
N SER A 122 -16.28 -3.38 13.46
CA SER A 122 -17.00 -3.08 12.21
C SER A 122 -16.16 -3.47 10.99
N ALA A 123 -16.84 -3.95 9.94
CA ALA A 123 -16.23 -4.27 8.67
C ALA A 123 -17.22 -4.09 7.52
N PHE A 124 -16.74 -3.92 6.31
CA PHE A 124 -17.57 -3.86 5.12
C PHE A 124 -17.08 -4.78 4.01
N VAL A 125 -18.02 -5.30 3.23
CA VAL A 125 -17.74 -6.14 2.06
C VAL A 125 -17.38 -5.26 0.87
N PHE A 126 -16.17 -5.39 0.36
CA PHE A 126 -15.72 -4.61 -0.81
C PHE A 126 -15.58 -5.46 -2.07
N LYS A 127 -15.53 -6.80 -1.92
CA LYS A 127 -15.39 -7.73 -3.03
C LYS A 127 -16.06 -9.05 -2.71
N ILE A 128 -16.69 -9.65 -3.73
CA ILE A 128 -17.19 -11.03 -3.66
C ILE A 128 -16.57 -11.80 -4.82
N GLN A 129 -16.00 -12.95 -4.52
CA GLN A 129 -15.41 -13.83 -5.52
C GLN A 129 -16.03 -15.21 -5.42
N ALA A 130 -16.57 -15.69 -6.53
CA ALA A 130 -17.17 -17.02 -6.65
C ALA A 130 -16.25 -17.93 -7.48
N ASN A 131 -16.36 -19.24 -7.25
CA ASN A 131 -15.72 -20.29 -8.05
C ASN A 131 -14.17 -20.17 -8.12
N MET A 132 -13.54 -19.81 -7.00
CA MET A 132 -12.08 -19.81 -6.92
C MET A 132 -11.50 -21.22 -7.08
N ASN A 133 -12.23 -22.23 -6.61
CA ASN A 133 -11.94 -23.63 -6.88
C ASN A 133 -12.94 -24.15 -7.90
N LYS A 134 -12.47 -24.58 -9.08
CA LYS A 134 -13.32 -25.12 -10.14
C LYS A 134 -14.09 -26.38 -9.72
N ALA A 135 -13.63 -27.09 -8.70
CA ALA A 135 -14.26 -28.30 -8.17
C ALA A 135 -15.38 -28.02 -7.16
N HIS A 136 -15.47 -26.81 -6.62
CA HIS A 136 -16.44 -26.43 -5.62
C HIS A 136 -17.07 -25.08 -5.97
N ARG A 137 -18.38 -24.97 -5.77
CA ARG A 137 -19.12 -23.69 -5.88
C ARG A 137 -18.91 -22.89 -4.59
N ASP A 138 -17.68 -22.48 -4.33
CA ASP A 138 -17.36 -21.62 -3.20
C ASP A 138 -17.53 -20.14 -3.57
N ARG A 139 -18.09 -19.39 -2.66
CA ARG A 139 -18.23 -17.95 -2.72
C ARG A 139 -17.60 -17.36 -1.48
N ILE A 140 -16.71 -16.40 -1.65
CA ILE A 140 -15.98 -15.74 -0.57
C ILE A 140 -16.32 -14.24 -0.63
N ALA A 141 -16.77 -13.70 0.49
CA ALA A 141 -16.92 -12.28 0.70
C ALA A 141 -15.64 -11.74 1.36
N PHE A 142 -14.99 -10.79 0.69
CA PHE A 142 -13.83 -10.10 1.23
C PHE A 142 -14.29 -8.86 1.98
N MET A 143 -13.91 -8.80 3.24
CA MET A 143 -14.25 -7.72 4.15
C MET A 143 -12.99 -6.97 4.57
N ARG A 144 -13.07 -5.65 4.59
CA ARG A 144 -12.08 -4.80 5.25
C ARG A 144 -12.59 -4.46 6.64
N ILE A 145 -11.78 -4.72 7.65
CA ILE A 145 -12.07 -4.34 9.03
C ILE A 145 -11.83 -2.84 9.17
N CYS A 146 -12.82 -2.12 9.68
CA CYS A 146 -12.76 -0.67 9.89
C CYS A 146 -12.40 -0.30 11.33
N SER A 147 -12.87 -1.09 12.30
CA SER A 147 -12.62 -0.89 13.74
C SER A 147 -12.69 -2.20 14.49
N GLY A 148 -12.13 -2.21 15.71
CA GLY A 148 -12.17 -3.33 16.62
C GLY A 148 -11.33 -4.52 16.19
N GLN A 149 -11.61 -5.66 16.83
CA GLN A 149 -10.91 -6.91 16.60
C GLN A 149 -11.86 -7.98 16.07
N PHE A 150 -11.51 -8.60 14.96
CA PHE A 150 -12.15 -9.81 14.48
C PHE A 150 -11.63 -11.03 15.24
N LYS A 151 -12.52 -11.93 15.64
CA LYS A 151 -12.20 -13.26 16.16
C LYS A 151 -12.94 -14.33 15.36
N ALA A 152 -12.27 -15.43 15.09
CA ALA A 152 -12.86 -16.54 14.34
C ALA A 152 -14.12 -17.07 15.03
N GLY A 153 -15.19 -17.15 14.26
CA GLY A 153 -16.48 -17.63 14.77
C GLY A 153 -17.28 -16.62 15.58
N MET A 154 -16.89 -15.35 15.61
CA MET A 154 -17.69 -14.30 16.26
C MET A 154 -19.06 -14.14 15.59
N GLU A 155 -20.02 -13.72 16.37
CA GLU A 155 -21.33 -13.32 15.88
C GLU A 155 -21.34 -11.84 15.57
N VAL A 156 -21.92 -11.48 14.42
CA VAL A 156 -22.03 -10.11 13.96
C VAL A 156 -23.43 -9.80 13.49
N PHE A 157 -23.80 -8.54 13.53
CA PHE A 157 -25.03 -8.05 12.96
C PHE A 157 -24.79 -7.60 11.50
N HIS A 158 -25.49 -8.21 10.56
CA HIS A 158 -25.49 -7.80 9.15
C HIS A 158 -26.49 -6.68 8.96
N VAL A 159 -26.03 -5.47 8.74
CA VAL A 159 -26.86 -4.25 8.77
C VAL A 159 -27.92 -4.28 7.67
N GLN A 160 -27.55 -4.50 6.41
CA GLN A 160 -28.46 -4.48 5.27
C GLN A 160 -29.45 -5.67 5.30
N GLY A 161 -29.01 -6.80 5.82
CA GLY A 161 -29.87 -7.98 5.99
C GLY A 161 -30.69 -7.99 7.27
N ASN A 162 -30.49 -7.02 8.18
CA ASN A 162 -31.15 -6.91 9.47
C ASN A 162 -31.21 -8.23 10.25
N LYS A 163 -30.07 -8.92 10.35
CA LYS A 163 -29.98 -10.24 10.99
C LYS A 163 -28.61 -10.48 11.61
N GLN A 164 -28.60 -11.27 12.66
CA GLN A 164 -27.36 -11.82 13.22
C GLN A 164 -26.87 -13.01 12.39
N LEU A 165 -25.57 -13.10 12.24
CA LEU A 165 -24.90 -14.21 11.58
C LEU A 165 -23.53 -14.46 12.18
N LYS A 166 -23.06 -15.69 12.02
CA LYS A 166 -21.73 -16.09 12.47
C LYS A 166 -20.77 -16.05 11.30
N LEU A 167 -19.65 -15.34 11.47
CA LEU A 167 -18.58 -15.31 10.47
C LEU A 167 -17.79 -16.62 10.56
N SER A 168 -18.03 -17.51 9.60
CA SER A 168 -17.41 -18.83 9.56
C SER A 168 -16.26 -18.90 8.57
N GLN A 169 -15.27 -19.74 8.89
CA GLN A 169 -14.12 -20.05 8.05
C GLN A 169 -13.38 -18.82 7.54
N PRO A 170 -12.96 -17.90 8.42
CA PRO A 170 -12.22 -16.74 7.99
C PRO A 170 -10.88 -17.18 7.40
N GLN A 171 -10.58 -16.68 6.21
CA GLN A 171 -9.39 -17.00 5.45
C GLN A 171 -8.65 -15.72 5.09
N GLN A 172 -7.35 -15.74 5.26
CA GLN A 172 -6.46 -14.76 4.66
C GLN A 172 -5.84 -15.38 3.42
N LEU A 173 -5.94 -14.66 2.32
CA LEU A 173 -5.33 -15.09 1.06
C LEU A 173 -3.95 -14.46 0.94
N MET A 174 -2.92 -15.30 1.00
CA MET A 174 -1.56 -14.92 0.61
C MET A 174 -1.22 -15.66 -0.68
N ALA A 175 -1.31 -14.96 -1.80
CA ALA A 175 -1.16 -15.52 -3.15
C ALA A 175 -2.11 -16.70 -3.39
N GLN A 176 -1.60 -17.92 -3.50
CA GLN A 176 -2.40 -19.15 -3.71
C GLN A 176 -2.70 -19.90 -2.39
N GLU A 177 -2.08 -19.51 -1.31
CA GLU A 177 -2.26 -20.17 -0.02
C GLU A 177 -3.42 -19.55 0.76
N ARG A 178 -4.27 -20.41 1.32
CA ARG A 178 -5.35 -20.02 2.24
C ARG A 178 -4.91 -20.36 3.65
N LYS A 179 -4.79 -19.37 4.50
CA LYS A 179 -4.58 -19.57 5.94
C LYS A 179 -5.85 -19.21 6.69
N ILE A 180 -6.21 -20.05 7.65
CA ILE A 180 -7.28 -19.73 8.59
C ILE A 180 -6.76 -18.60 9.48
N VAL A 181 -7.56 -17.56 9.64
CA VAL A 181 -7.26 -16.40 10.47
C VAL A 181 -8.05 -16.53 11.76
N GLU A 182 -7.35 -16.58 12.89
CA GLU A 182 -8.02 -16.62 14.20
C GLU A 182 -8.38 -15.20 14.66
N GLU A 183 -7.52 -14.23 14.40
CA GLU A 183 -7.67 -12.83 14.80
C GLU A 183 -7.25 -11.90 13.66
N ALA A 184 -7.93 -10.76 13.55
CA ALA A 184 -7.56 -9.69 12.62
C ALA A 184 -8.03 -8.34 13.18
N TYR A 185 -7.39 -7.25 12.73
CA TYR A 185 -7.57 -5.92 13.30
C TYR A 185 -7.98 -4.90 12.23
N ALA A 186 -8.34 -3.70 12.67
CA ALA A 186 -8.65 -2.59 11.77
C ALA A 186 -7.56 -2.40 10.70
N GLY A 187 -7.98 -2.31 9.44
CA GLY A 187 -7.09 -2.24 8.27
C GLY A 187 -6.82 -3.58 7.60
N ASP A 188 -7.00 -4.69 8.29
CA ASP A 188 -6.85 -6.03 7.71
C ASP A 188 -8.00 -6.37 6.76
N ILE A 189 -7.70 -7.29 5.86
CA ILE A 189 -8.67 -7.88 4.94
C ILE A 189 -8.82 -9.36 5.26
N ILE A 190 -10.06 -9.78 5.50
CA ILE A 190 -10.42 -11.17 5.70
C ILE A 190 -11.39 -11.64 4.62
N GLY A 191 -11.28 -12.89 4.21
CA GLY A 191 -12.27 -13.56 3.37
C GLY A 191 -13.13 -14.48 4.23
N VAL A 192 -14.45 -14.36 4.16
CA VAL A 192 -15.38 -15.26 4.84
C VAL A 192 -16.19 -16.05 3.83
N PHE A 193 -16.52 -17.29 4.18
CA PHE A 193 -17.42 -18.08 3.34
C PHE A 193 -18.78 -17.40 3.25
N ASP A 194 -19.26 -17.24 2.04
CA ASP A 194 -20.55 -16.59 1.76
C ASP A 194 -21.52 -17.56 1.10
N PRO A 195 -22.55 -18.02 1.80
CA PRO A 195 -23.59 -18.86 1.20
C PRO A 195 -24.57 -18.10 0.28
N GLY A 196 -24.21 -16.88 -0.15
CA GLY A 196 -25.05 -16.02 -0.98
C GLY A 196 -25.81 -14.96 -0.19
N ILE A 197 -25.32 -14.61 0.98
CA ILE A 197 -25.95 -13.66 1.90
C ILE A 197 -25.49 -12.24 1.64
N PHE A 198 -24.18 -12.07 1.33
CA PHE A 198 -23.55 -10.75 1.22
C PHE A 198 -23.67 -10.15 -0.18
N SER A 199 -23.74 -8.84 -0.19
CA SER A 199 -23.58 -7.98 -1.37
C SER A 199 -22.37 -7.03 -1.15
N ILE A 200 -21.79 -6.54 -2.25
CA ILE A 200 -20.73 -5.53 -2.16
C ILE A 200 -21.33 -4.25 -1.57
N GLY A 201 -20.67 -3.69 -0.57
CA GLY A 201 -21.14 -2.54 0.20
C GLY A 201 -21.83 -2.91 1.52
N ASP A 202 -22.12 -4.19 1.76
CA ASP A 202 -22.73 -4.62 3.01
C ASP A 202 -21.79 -4.38 4.19
N THR A 203 -22.39 -4.01 5.33
CA THR A 203 -21.70 -3.73 6.59
C THR A 203 -22.04 -4.78 7.63
N VAL A 204 -21.05 -5.18 8.39
CA VAL A 204 -21.21 -6.03 9.58
C VAL A 204 -20.61 -5.32 10.81
N CYS A 205 -21.24 -5.47 11.97
CA CYS A 205 -20.79 -4.90 13.24
C CYS A 205 -21.10 -5.86 14.41
N ALA A 206 -20.38 -5.74 15.50
CA ALA A 206 -20.62 -6.44 16.76
C ALA A 206 -20.67 -5.43 17.90
#